data_c90c33e31184eebf61bdf657fc2aa8d2
#
_entry.id   c90c33e31184eebf61bdf657fc2aa8d2
#
_cell.length_a   1.000
_cell.length_b   1.000
_cell.length_c   1.000
_cell.angle_alpha   90.00
_cell.angle_beta   90.00
_cell.angle_gamma   90.00
#
_symmetry.space_group_name_H-M   'P 1'
#
loop_
_entity.id
_entity.type
_entity.pdbx_description
1 polymer ?
#
loop_
_entity_poly.entity_id
_entity_poly.type
_entity_poly.pdbx_seq_one_letter_code
_entity_poly.pdbx_strand_id
1 'polypeptide(L)'
;RRKPVMDFEKQIKADRESLIQDIIKLVSINSVEAAPEAGMPFGAGPAKALDCFLEIANSMGLTVENFDNYAGHADYGEQDEILGILGHVDVVPCSGNWICDPFKPEIIDGKLYGRGVLDDKGPLLACLHAVKILKAMELPLQKRIRFIVGANEETDWKCMDYYFNQKKIPAPQMSFTPDAVFPLIYAEKGVFQYQLVTDITEELVLSGGNAFNAVADHASVLLPEEMEAVIRKNLLSWETQTNCHFRLDRMDSSLRLTAEGVAAHAAHPSTGINAISGLMKAVSELPLQNELSRIAAFYMKYIGFDLTGKGLGIDLSDEISGKLSFNVGKVEVQDYKVIFSIDNRVPVTYRCMQVQELIQKHLSGSGFRFENPNATESIHIPKDSFLVQALLESYRTVVGDSSAMPLVDGACSYARALDNCVAFGALLPDQPDLMHQTNEYLELDKLDIWMKIYLDAIYRLAK
;
A
#
# COMPACT_ATOMS: atom_id res chain seq x y z
N ARG A 1 -10.23 23.10 -30.96
CA ARG A 1 -11.26 22.11 -31.33
C ARG A 1 -10.87 20.83 -30.60
N ARG A 2 -11.67 20.36 -29.60
CA ARG A 2 -11.49 19.02 -28.99
C ARG A 2 -11.61 18.00 -30.14
N LYS A 3 -10.60 17.11 -30.28
CA LYS A 3 -10.74 15.95 -31.17
C LYS A 3 -11.88 15.10 -30.62
N PRO A 4 -12.76 14.54 -31.46
CA PRO A 4 -13.83 13.65 -30.96
C PRO A 4 -13.20 12.49 -30.19
N VAL A 5 -13.75 12.21 -29.02
CA VAL A 5 -13.45 11.00 -28.26
C VAL A 5 -13.87 9.83 -29.12
N MET A 6 -12.99 8.85 -29.28
CA MET A 6 -13.33 7.65 -30.04
C MET A 6 -14.41 6.89 -29.24
N ASP A 7 -15.51 6.55 -29.89
CA ASP A 7 -16.59 5.81 -29.23
C ASP A 7 -16.27 4.33 -29.23
N PHE A 8 -15.93 3.80 -28.05
CA PHE A 8 -15.62 2.38 -27.82
C PHE A 8 -16.81 1.60 -27.24
N GLU A 9 -17.98 2.21 -27.07
CA GLU A 9 -19.08 1.64 -26.28
C GLU A 9 -19.55 0.30 -26.80
N LYS A 10 -19.66 0.15 -28.13
CA LYS A 10 -20.08 -1.09 -28.77
C LYS A 10 -19.09 -2.24 -28.50
N GLN A 11 -17.79 -1.96 -28.61
CA GLN A 11 -16.72 -2.95 -28.40
C GLN A 11 -16.63 -3.35 -26.93
N ILE A 12 -16.74 -2.41 -26.00
CA ILE A 12 -16.76 -2.67 -24.57
C ILE A 12 -17.92 -3.57 -24.21
N LYS A 13 -19.14 -3.25 -24.65
CA LYS A 13 -20.32 -4.09 -24.41
C LYS A 13 -20.18 -5.50 -24.97
N ALA A 14 -19.57 -5.65 -26.13
CA ALA A 14 -19.33 -6.95 -26.76
C ALA A 14 -18.28 -7.79 -26.02
N ASP A 15 -17.29 -7.16 -25.38
CA ASP A 15 -16.18 -7.81 -24.70
C ASP A 15 -16.43 -8.05 -23.20
N ARG A 16 -17.40 -7.37 -22.62
CA ARG A 16 -17.67 -7.32 -21.17
C ARG A 16 -17.78 -8.68 -20.51
N GLU A 17 -18.54 -9.59 -21.11
CA GLU A 17 -18.70 -10.93 -20.56
C GLU A 17 -17.38 -11.72 -20.58
N SER A 18 -16.60 -11.60 -21.66
CA SER A 18 -15.27 -12.21 -21.74
C SER A 18 -14.33 -11.70 -20.66
N LEU A 19 -14.33 -10.38 -20.39
CA LEU A 19 -13.56 -9.79 -19.31
C LEU A 19 -13.96 -10.34 -17.93
N ILE A 20 -15.25 -10.43 -17.65
CA ILE A 20 -15.75 -10.99 -16.37
C ILE A 20 -15.29 -12.44 -16.21
N GLN A 21 -15.37 -13.26 -17.25
CA GLN A 21 -14.94 -14.67 -17.20
C GLN A 21 -13.42 -14.79 -16.98
N ASP A 22 -12.61 -13.95 -17.61
CA ASP A 22 -11.17 -13.95 -17.41
C ASP A 22 -10.80 -13.46 -16.00
N ILE A 23 -11.50 -12.47 -15.43
CA ILE A 23 -11.34 -12.07 -14.03
C ILE A 23 -11.67 -13.25 -13.10
N ILE A 24 -12.82 -13.91 -13.29
CA ILE A 24 -13.22 -15.08 -12.50
C ILE A 24 -12.15 -16.17 -12.59
N LYS A 25 -11.65 -16.47 -13.80
CA LYS A 25 -10.61 -17.49 -14.02
C LYS A 25 -9.33 -17.17 -13.23
N LEU A 26 -8.84 -15.94 -13.30
CA LEU A 26 -7.58 -15.55 -12.64
C LEU A 26 -7.75 -15.43 -11.12
N VAL A 27 -8.87 -14.88 -10.64
CA VAL A 27 -9.17 -14.74 -9.20
C VAL A 27 -9.39 -16.09 -8.54
N SER A 28 -9.86 -17.12 -9.28
CA SER A 28 -10.04 -18.48 -8.76
C SER A 28 -8.73 -19.17 -8.37
N ILE A 29 -7.58 -18.58 -8.69
CA ILE A 29 -6.28 -19.09 -8.28
C ILE A 29 -5.88 -18.43 -6.97
N ASN A 30 -5.74 -19.21 -5.89
CA ASN A 30 -5.16 -18.75 -4.64
C ASN A 30 -3.67 -18.48 -4.85
N SER A 31 -3.32 -17.23 -5.03
CA SER A 31 -1.97 -16.74 -5.29
C SER A 31 -1.36 -15.98 -4.11
N VAL A 32 -1.76 -16.31 -2.89
CA VAL A 32 -1.05 -15.87 -1.68
C VAL A 32 0.37 -16.42 -1.70
N GLU A 33 1.35 -15.58 -1.39
CA GLU A 33 2.75 -16.01 -1.32
C GLU A 33 2.91 -17.15 -0.30
N ALA A 34 3.70 -18.13 -0.67
CA ALA A 34 4.02 -19.30 0.14
C ALA A 34 5.52 -19.62 0.10
N ALA A 35 5.93 -20.61 0.88
CA ALA A 35 7.31 -21.04 0.89
C ALA A 35 7.78 -21.39 -0.54
N PRO A 36 9.01 -21.03 -0.91
CA PRO A 36 9.57 -21.32 -2.23
C PRO A 36 9.61 -22.84 -2.52
N GLU A 37 9.27 -23.17 -3.74
CA GLU A 37 9.39 -24.53 -4.30
C GLU A 37 10.32 -24.50 -5.53
N ALA A 38 10.73 -25.68 -6.04
CA ALA A 38 11.61 -25.75 -7.20
C ALA A 38 10.99 -25.08 -8.44
N GLY A 39 11.59 -23.99 -8.92
CA GLY A 39 11.08 -23.20 -10.03
C GLY A 39 9.88 -22.31 -9.71
N MET A 40 9.48 -22.22 -8.45
CA MET A 40 8.35 -21.40 -7.97
C MET A 40 8.79 -20.58 -6.76
N PRO A 41 9.45 -19.43 -6.99
CA PRO A 41 10.12 -18.65 -5.94
C PRO A 41 9.17 -18.12 -4.85
N PHE A 42 7.90 -17.93 -5.17
CA PHE A 42 6.87 -17.41 -4.26
C PHE A 42 5.76 -18.44 -3.98
N GLY A 43 6.06 -19.74 -4.26
CA GLY A 43 5.11 -20.84 -4.12
C GLY A 43 4.30 -21.12 -5.39
N ALA A 44 3.54 -22.19 -5.36
CA ALA A 44 2.79 -22.68 -6.54
C ALA A 44 1.61 -21.78 -6.95
N GLY A 45 1.01 -21.04 -5.98
CA GLY A 45 -0.13 -20.16 -6.24
C GLY A 45 0.22 -18.98 -7.16
N PRO A 46 1.18 -18.12 -6.80
CA PRO A 46 1.64 -17.03 -7.64
C PRO A 46 2.15 -17.49 -9.01
N ALA A 47 2.90 -18.61 -9.07
CA ALA A 47 3.37 -19.17 -10.34
C ALA A 47 2.21 -19.54 -11.27
N LYS A 48 1.18 -20.22 -10.76
CA LYS A 48 -0.02 -20.57 -11.54
C LYS A 48 -0.82 -19.35 -12.00
N ALA A 49 -0.89 -18.31 -11.15
CA ALA A 49 -1.58 -17.07 -11.51
C ALA A 49 -0.85 -16.33 -12.63
N LEU A 50 0.48 -16.28 -12.58
CA LEU A 50 1.30 -15.71 -13.64
C LEU A 50 1.13 -16.46 -14.95
N ASP A 51 1.21 -17.79 -14.94
CA ASP A 51 0.98 -18.61 -16.12
C ASP A 51 -0.44 -18.40 -16.69
N CYS A 52 -1.46 -18.33 -15.84
CA CYS A 52 -2.84 -18.08 -16.26
C CYS A 52 -3.00 -16.73 -16.96
N PHE A 53 -2.40 -15.65 -16.41
CA PHE A 53 -2.41 -14.34 -17.07
C PHE A 53 -1.73 -14.38 -18.44
N LEU A 54 -0.55 -14.99 -18.52
CA LEU A 54 0.21 -15.12 -19.77
C LEU A 54 -0.55 -15.98 -20.80
N GLU A 55 -1.23 -17.05 -20.39
CA GLU A 55 -2.11 -17.83 -21.27
C GLU A 55 -3.26 -16.99 -21.83
N ILE A 56 -3.93 -16.20 -20.98
CA ILE A 56 -5.01 -15.29 -21.41
C ILE A 56 -4.46 -14.28 -22.43
N ALA A 57 -3.33 -13.63 -22.14
CA ALA A 57 -2.70 -12.68 -23.04
C ALA A 57 -2.28 -13.30 -24.37
N ASN A 58 -1.70 -14.50 -24.33
CA ASN A 58 -1.33 -15.25 -25.55
C ASN A 58 -2.56 -15.63 -26.39
N SER A 59 -3.66 -16.01 -25.77
CA SER A 59 -4.92 -16.33 -26.46
C SER A 59 -5.51 -15.12 -27.20
N MET A 60 -5.21 -13.90 -26.74
CA MET A 60 -5.54 -12.63 -27.37
C MET A 60 -4.53 -12.25 -28.48
N GLY A 61 -3.48 -13.07 -28.67
CA GLY A 61 -2.44 -12.90 -29.68
C GLY A 61 -1.40 -11.86 -29.32
N LEU A 62 -1.05 -11.73 -28.02
CA LEU A 62 0.16 -11.05 -27.54
C LEU A 62 1.32 -12.04 -27.50
N THR A 63 2.54 -11.56 -27.68
CA THR A 63 3.75 -12.35 -27.47
C THR A 63 4.10 -12.37 -26.00
N VAL A 64 4.25 -13.56 -25.39
CA VAL A 64 4.43 -13.71 -23.96
C VAL A 64 5.76 -14.35 -23.61
N GLU A 65 6.34 -13.98 -22.47
CA GLU A 65 7.54 -14.60 -21.90
C GLU A 65 7.40 -14.66 -20.37
N ASN A 66 7.75 -15.82 -19.79
CA ASN A 66 7.80 -16.06 -18.35
C ASN A 66 9.27 -16.10 -17.89
N PHE A 67 9.64 -15.32 -16.89
CA PHE A 67 10.97 -15.23 -16.33
C PHE A 67 11.03 -15.98 -15.00
N ASP A 68 11.16 -17.31 -15.11
CA ASP A 68 11.37 -18.23 -13.99
C ASP A 68 10.33 -18.09 -12.85
N ASN A 69 9.08 -17.74 -13.20
CA ASN A 69 7.98 -17.51 -12.28
C ASN A 69 8.18 -16.37 -11.25
N TYR A 70 9.20 -15.50 -11.45
CA TYR A 70 9.30 -14.23 -10.74
C TYR A 70 8.36 -13.19 -11.34
N ALA A 71 8.44 -13.03 -12.65
CA ALA A 71 7.62 -12.10 -13.42
C ALA A 71 7.45 -12.61 -14.85
N GLY A 72 6.53 -12.03 -15.58
CA GLY A 72 6.37 -12.27 -17.00
C GLY A 72 6.05 -10.99 -17.75
N HIS A 73 6.11 -11.03 -19.08
CA HIS A 73 5.57 -9.96 -19.88
C HIS A 73 4.73 -10.45 -21.06
N ALA A 74 3.83 -9.58 -21.52
CA ALA A 74 3.02 -9.78 -22.71
C ALA A 74 3.10 -8.54 -23.59
N ASP A 75 3.58 -8.70 -24.84
CA ASP A 75 3.81 -7.62 -25.80
C ASP A 75 2.76 -7.58 -26.91
N TYR A 76 2.25 -6.40 -27.19
CA TYR A 76 1.51 -6.07 -28.40
C TYR A 76 2.25 -5.03 -29.23
N GLY A 77 2.61 -5.39 -30.45
CA GLY A 77 3.44 -4.57 -31.36
C GLY A 77 4.93 -4.95 -31.31
N GLU A 78 5.69 -4.37 -32.24
CA GLU A 78 7.12 -4.66 -32.42
C GLU A 78 7.99 -3.39 -32.36
N GLN A 79 7.39 -2.24 -32.01
CA GLN A 79 8.06 -0.95 -31.97
C GLN A 79 9.16 -0.93 -30.90
N ASP A 80 10.18 -0.11 -31.12
CA ASP A 80 11.30 0.04 -30.18
C ASP A 80 10.89 0.78 -28.91
N GLU A 81 10.05 1.83 -29.06
CA GLU A 81 9.47 2.53 -27.91
C GLU A 81 8.40 1.68 -27.23
N ILE A 82 8.45 1.60 -25.91
CA ILE A 82 7.56 0.75 -25.09
C ILE A 82 6.73 1.62 -24.16
N LEU A 83 5.41 1.42 -24.21
CA LEU A 83 4.48 1.80 -23.15
C LEU A 83 4.32 0.61 -22.21
N GLY A 84 4.73 0.76 -20.94
CA GLY A 84 4.59 -0.26 -19.92
C GLY A 84 3.24 -0.17 -19.17
N ILE A 85 2.64 -1.31 -18.90
CA ILE A 85 1.53 -1.46 -17.96
C ILE A 85 1.99 -2.49 -16.94
N LEU A 86 2.22 -2.03 -15.70
CA LEU A 86 2.72 -2.87 -14.62
C LEU A 86 1.54 -3.34 -13.78
N GLY A 87 1.56 -4.60 -13.38
CA GLY A 87 0.58 -5.13 -12.45
C GLY A 87 1.08 -6.42 -11.81
N HIS A 88 0.29 -7.00 -10.92
CA HIS A 88 0.66 -8.20 -10.21
C HIS A 88 -0.46 -9.23 -10.16
N VAL A 89 -0.09 -10.47 -9.87
CA VAL A 89 -1.02 -11.60 -9.77
C VAL A 89 -1.03 -12.28 -8.41
N ASP A 90 -0.07 -11.95 -7.54
CA ASP A 90 -0.12 -12.35 -6.14
C ASP A 90 -1.18 -11.54 -5.38
N VAL A 91 -1.57 -12.01 -4.22
CA VAL A 91 -2.60 -11.38 -3.38
C VAL A 91 -2.27 -11.55 -1.91
N VAL A 92 -2.70 -10.60 -1.06
CA VAL A 92 -2.58 -10.72 0.39
C VAL A 92 -3.40 -11.90 0.94
N PRO A 93 -3.02 -12.45 2.12
CA PRO A 93 -3.79 -13.48 2.81
C PRO A 93 -5.23 -13.03 3.11
N CYS A 94 -6.15 -13.99 3.07
CA CYS A 94 -7.54 -13.77 3.44
C CYS A 94 -7.75 -13.97 4.93
N SER A 95 -8.45 -13.04 5.57
CA SER A 95 -8.85 -13.10 6.97
C SER A 95 -10.34 -12.82 7.11
N GLY A 96 -10.90 -13.07 8.30
CA GLY A 96 -12.29 -12.78 8.60
C GLY A 96 -13.30 -13.76 7.94
N ASN A 97 -14.58 -13.40 8.03
CA ASN A 97 -15.69 -14.20 7.50
C ASN A 97 -16.13 -13.63 6.16
N TRP A 98 -15.81 -14.34 5.08
CA TRP A 98 -16.19 -13.96 3.73
C TRP A 98 -17.63 -14.44 3.40
N ILE A 99 -18.34 -13.63 2.59
CA ILE A 99 -19.69 -13.96 2.11
C ILE A 99 -19.69 -15.17 1.14
N CYS A 100 -18.57 -15.36 0.41
CA CYS A 100 -18.28 -16.54 -0.40
C CYS A 100 -16.81 -16.95 -0.21
N ASP A 101 -16.37 -18.08 -0.73
CA ASP A 101 -14.94 -18.44 -0.75
C ASP A 101 -14.16 -17.40 -1.57
N PRO A 102 -13.15 -16.72 -1.02
CA PRO A 102 -12.43 -15.65 -1.73
C PRO A 102 -11.75 -16.11 -3.03
N PHE A 103 -11.54 -17.41 -3.21
CA PHE A 103 -10.99 -18.02 -4.42
C PHE A 103 -12.02 -18.85 -5.21
N LYS A 104 -13.31 -18.65 -4.94
CA LYS A 104 -14.45 -19.07 -5.78
C LYS A 104 -15.34 -17.86 -5.99
N PRO A 105 -14.91 -16.92 -6.86
CA PRO A 105 -15.60 -15.65 -7.00
C PRO A 105 -17.03 -15.84 -7.44
N GLU A 106 -17.95 -15.13 -6.77
CA GLU A 106 -19.38 -15.17 -7.03
C GLU A 106 -19.93 -13.77 -7.32
N ILE A 107 -20.90 -13.71 -8.23
CA ILE A 107 -21.63 -12.47 -8.52
C ILE A 107 -22.88 -12.45 -7.63
N ILE A 108 -22.93 -11.49 -6.72
CA ILE A 108 -24.04 -11.26 -5.80
C ILE A 108 -24.48 -9.79 -5.92
N ASP A 109 -25.71 -9.55 -6.26
CA ASP A 109 -26.30 -8.21 -6.39
C ASP A 109 -25.46 -7.24 -7.26
N GLY A 110 -24.97 -7.72 -8.40
CA GLY A 110 -24.18 -6.91 -9.35
C GLY A 110 -22.73 -6.66 -8.92
N LYS A 111 -22.25 -7.33 -7.89
CA LYS A 111 -20.88 -7.27 -7.36
C LYS A 111 -20.20 -8.62 -7.53
N LEU A 112 -18.99 -8.62 -8.06
CA LEU A 112 -18.14 -9.80 -8.14
C LEU A 112 -17.24 -9.83 -6.89
N TYR A 113 -17.51 -10.78 -5.99
CA TYR A 113 -16.73 -10.99 -4.78
C TYR A 113 -15.56 -11.94 -5.04
N GLY A 114 -14.38 -11.60 -4.52
CA GLY A 114 -13.18 -12.44 -4.58
C GLY A 114 -11.93 -11.65 -4.21
N ARG A 115 -10.91 -12.31 -3.68
CA ARG A 115 -9.62 -11.69 -3.38
C ARG A 115 -8.84 -11.42 -4.67
N GLY A 116 -8.46 -10.15 -4.89
CA GLY A 116 -7.75 -9.68 -6.07
C GLY A 116 -8.66 -9.15 -7.18
N VAL A 117 -9.97 -9.02 -6.95
CA VAL A 117 -10.88 -8.42 -7.94
C VAL A 117 -10.65 -6.92 -8.11
N LEU A 118 -10.12 -6.24 -7.07
CA LEU A 118 -9.71 -4.82 -7.10
C LEU A 118 -8.18 -4.67 -7.15
N ASP A 119 -7.44 -5.59 -6.52
CA ASP A 119 -6.02 -5.48 -6.25
C ASP A 119 -5.32 -6.82 -6.58
N ASP A 120 -4.69 -6.94 -7.75
CA ASP A 120 -4.72 -6.08 -8.96
C ASP A 120 -5.23 -6.86 -10.19
N LYS A 121 -5.69 -8.16 -10.00
CA LYS A 121 -6.08 -9.07 -11.10
C LYS A 121 -7.18 -8.50 -11.98
N GLY A 122 -8.19 -7.84 -11.38
CA GLY A 122 -9.30 -7.22 -12.13
C GLY A 122 -8.85 -6.05 -13.00
N PRO A 123 -8.21 -5.01 -12.42
CA PRO A 123 -7.69 -3.87 -13.15
C PRO A 123 -6.69 -4.23 -14.24
N LEU A 124 -5.76 -5.14 -13.93
CA LEU A 124 -4.77 -5.63 -14.89
C LEU A 124 -5.43 -6.29 -16.11
N LEU A 125 -6.45 -7.12 -15.90
CA LEU A 125 -7.24 -7.73 -16.99
C LEU A 125 -8.09 -6.71 -17.74
N ALA A 126 -8.61 -5.68 -17.07
CA ALA A 126 -9.30 -4.59 -17.75
C ALA A 126 -8.36 -3.85 -18.74
N CYS A 127 -7.11 -3.60 -18.35
CA CYS A 127 -6.09 -3.04 -19.25
C CYS A 127 -5.77 -4.01 -20.40
N LEU A 128 -5.68 -5.32 -20.16
CA LEU A 128 -5.41 -6.32 -21.18
C LEU A 128 -6.55 -6.39 -22.23
N HIS A 129 -7.80 -6.38 -21.77
CA HIS A 129 -8.96 -6.34 -22.65
C HIS A 129 -9.10 -5.02 -23.41
N ALA A 130 -8.65 -3.90 -22.83
CA ALA A 130 -8.54 -2.65 -23.56
C ALA A 130 -7.58 -2.79 -24.76
N VAL A 131 -6.42 -3.42 -24.58
CA VAL A 131 -5.48 -3.69 -25.68
C VAL A 131 -6.05 -4.66 -26.70
N LYS A 132 -6.78 -5.71 -26.27
CA LYS A 132 -7.50 -6.62 -27.18
C LYS A 132 -8.48 -5.86 -28.08
N ILE A 133 -9.23 -4.90 -27.54
CA ILE A 133 -10.14 -4.06 -28.32
C ILE A 133 -9.39 -3.16 -29.29
N LEU A 134 -8.31 -2.48 -28.85
CA LEU A 134 -7.48 -1.66 -29.74
C LEU A 134 -6.91 -2.46 -30.92
N LYS A 135 -6.45 -3.68 -30.66
CA LYS A 135 -5.98 -4.62 -31.67
C LYS A 135 -7.09 -5.00 -32.67
N ALA A 136 -8.27 -5.37 -32.17
CA ALA A 136 -9.41 -5.73 -33.02
C ALA A 136 -9.91 -4.58 -33.90
N MET A 137 -9.68 -3.33 -33.48
CA MET A 137 -10.00 -2.13 -34.25
C MET A 137 -8.89 -1.72 -35.21
N GLU A 138 -7.77 -2.43 -35.23
CA GLU A 138 -6.59 -2.16 -36.09
C GLU A 138 -6.10 -0.69 -36.00
N LEU A 139 -6.19 -0.10 -34.79
CA LEU A 139 -5.77 1.28 -34.59
C LEU A 139 -4.25 1.39 -34.67
N PRO A 140 -3.73 2.40 -35.41
CA PRO A 140 -2.29 2.57 -35.56
C PRO A 140 -1.66 2.98 -34.23
N LEU A 141 -0.67 2.22 -33.77
CA LEU A 141 0.14 2.49 -32.60
C LEU A 141 1.58 2.77 -33.02
N GLN A 142 2.23 3.73 -32.34
CA GLN A 142 3.63 4.08 -32.55
C GLN A 142 4.54 3.45 -31.49
N LYS A 143 3.96 2.94 -30.40
CA LYS A 143 4.67 2.25 -29.33
C LYS A 143 4.19 0.82 -29.18
N ARG A 144 5.09 -0.06 -28.83
CA ARG A 144 4.77 -1.40 -28.32
C ARG A 144 4.15 -1.27 -26.94
N ILE A 145 3.07 -1.97 -26.69
CA ILE A 145 2.46 -2.05 -25.36
C ILE A 145 2.99 -3.31 -24.70
N ARG A 146 3.58 -3.17 -23.51
CA ARG A 146 4.12 -4.27 -22.72
C ARG A 146 3.43 -4.32 -21.36
N PHE A 147 2.71 -5.41 -21.10
CA PHE A 147 2.31 -5.76 -19.75
C PHE A 147 3.51 -6.38 -19.05
N ILE A 148 3.88 -5.87 -17.87
CA ILE A 148 4.91 -6.42 -16.99
C ILE A 148 4.20 -6.87 -15.73
N VAL A 149 4.20 -8.19 -15.47
CA VAL A 149 3.36 -8.78 -14.44
C VAL A 149 4.25 -9.47 -13.43
N GLY A 150 4.22 -8.99 -12.19
CA GLY A 150 4.94 -9.54 -11.06
C GLY A 150 4.13 -10.59 -10.31
N ALA A 151 4.84 -11.47 -9.61
CA ALA A 151 4.23 -12.51 -8.78
C ALA A 151 4.53 -12.33 -7.28
N ASN A 152 4.96 -11.12 -6.85
CA ASN A 152 5.39 -10.82 -5.47
C ASN A 152 5.37 -9.30 -5.22
N GLU A 153 4.23 -8.65 -5.49
CA GLU A 153 4.04 -7.20 -5.21
C GLU A 153 3.79 -6.96 -3.72
N GLU A 154 2.93 -7.76 -3.15
CA GLU A 154 2.37 -7.60 -1.82
C GLU A 154 3.38 -7.80 -0.67
N THR A 155 4.65 -8.06 -1.00
CA THR A 155 5.69 -8.32 0.00
C THR A 155 6.97 -7.53 -0.25
N ASP A 156 7.91 -7.99 -1.05
CA ASP A 156 9.26 -7.42 -1.12
C ASP A 156 9.77 -7.08 -2.53
N TRP A 157 8.92 -7.24 -3.55
CA TRP A 157 9.19 -6.90 -4.96
C TRP A 157 10.42 -7.58 -5.59
N LYS A 158 10.84 -8.73 -5.07
CA LYS A 158 11.93 -9.52 -5.68
C LYS A 158 11.67 -9.85 -7.15
N CYS A 159 10.39 -9.96 -7.53
CA CYS A 159 9.98 -10.15 -8.92
C CYS A 159 10.48 -9.04 -9.85
N MET A 160 10.37 -7.76 -9.46
CA MET A 160 10.82 -6.62 -10.26
C MET A 160 12.35 -6.50 -10.27
N ASP A 161 13.03 -6.75 -9.13
CA ASP A 161 14.47 -6.84 -9.09
C ASP A 161 14.98 -7.94 -10.03
N TYR A 162 14.35 -9.12 -10.00
CA TYR A 162 14.72 -10.21 -10.90
C TYR A 162 14.53 -9.82 -12.37
N TYR A 163 13.41 -9.24 -12.73
CA TYR A 163 13.08 -8.85 -14.10
C TYR A 163 13.99 -7.76 -14.64
N PHE A 164 14.15 -6.65 -13.92
CA PHE A 164 14.92 -5.50 -14.41
C PHE A 164 16.43 -5.61 -14.15
N ASN A 165 16.85 -6.10 -12.98
CA ASN A 165 18.25 -6.06 -12.58
C ASN A 165 19.00 -7.37 -12.87
N GLN A 166 18.36 -8.54 -12.69
CA GLN A 166 19.02 -9.82 -12.92
C GLN A 166 18.86 -10.27 -14.38
N LYS A 167 17.64 -10.26 -14.92
CA LYS A 167 17.39 -10.59 -16.34
C LYS A 167 17.73 -9.43 -17.27
N LYS A 168 17.88 -8.21 -16.75
CA LYS A 168 18.25 -6.99 -17.51
C LYS A 168 17.30 -6.69 -18.67
N ILE A 169 16.02 -6.94 -18.45
CA ILE A 169 15.00 -6.58 -19.45
C ILE A 169 14.89 -5.05 -19.53
N PRO A 170 14.94 -4.47 -20.76
CA PRO A 170 14.87 -3.02 -20.90
C PRO A 170 13.59 -2.45 -20.32
N ALA A 171 13.74 -1.38 -19.52
CA ALA A 171 12.63 -0.64 -18.96
C ALA A 171 11.85 0.12 -20.05
N PRO A 172 10.51 0.20 -19.97
CA PRO A 172 9.69 1.08 -20.80
C PRO A 172 10.06 2.55 -20.62
N GLN A 173 9.88 3.35 -21.67
CA GLN A 173 10.13 4.80 -21.64
C GLN A 173 9.07 5.56 -20.82
N MET A 174 7.88 5.01 -20.73
CA MET A 174 6.81 5.49 -19.85
C MET A 174 5.90 4.32 -19.46
N SER A 175 5.29 4.43 -18.29
CA SER A 175 4.47 3.34 -17.75
C SER A 175 3.38 3.86 -16.83
N PHE A 176 2.39 3.01 -16.57
CA PHE A 176 1.48 3.17 -15.45
C PHE A 176 1.16 1.81 -14.83
N THR A 177 0.73 1.82 -13.56
CA THR A 177 0.15 0.66 -12.89
C THR A 177 -1.34 0.93 -12.60
N PRO A 178 -2.26 -0.02 -12.88
CA PRO A 178 -3.68 0.14 -12.55
C PRO A 178 -4.01 -0.18 -11.10
N ASP A 179 -3.01 -0.32 -10.26
CA ASP A 179 -3.06 -0.77 -8.87
C ASP A 179 -3.09 0.42 -7.90
N ALA A 180 -4.17 1.19 -7.90
CA ALA A 180 -4.39 2.33 -7.00
C ALA A 180 -5.79 2.96 -7.19
N VAL A 181 -5.85 4.29 -7.19
CA VAL A 181 -7.08 5.07 -7.30
C VAL A 181 -7.05 6.01 -8.52
N PHE A 182 -8.24 6.35 -9.04
CA PHE A 182 -8.40 7.45 -9.97
C PHE A 182 -8.52 8.80 -9.23
N PRO A 183 -8.19 9.96 -9.87
CA PRO A 183 -7.82 10.14 -11.28
C PRO A 183 -6.42 9.68 -11.67
N LEU A 184 -5.43 9.84 -10.86
CA LEU A 184 -4.09 9.25 -10.90
C LEU A 184 -3.24 9.73 -9.71
N ILE A 185 -2.26 8.94 -9.31
CA ILE A 185 -1.24 9.28 -8.32
C ILE A 185 0.05 9.60 -9.08
N TYR A 186 0.50 10.86 -9.05
CA TYR A 186 1.69 11.32 -9.77
C TYR A 186 2.94 11.39 -8.86
N ALA A 187 2.72 11.26 -7.57
CA ALA A 187 3.76 11.30 -6.55
C ALA A 187 3.40 10.38 -5.37
N GLU A 188 4.34 9.53 -4.98
CA GLU A 188 4.21 8.69 -3.80
C GLU A 188 5.33 9.04 -2.82
N LYS A 189 4.99 9.28 -1.55
CA LYS A 189 5.96 9.59 -0.49
C LYS A 189 6.88 8.42 -0.23
N GLY A 190 8.14 8.69 0.14
CA GLY A 190 9.06 7.66 0.59
C GLY A 190 8.49 6.90 1.79
N VAL A 191 8.73 5.60 1.87
CA VAL A 191 8.41 4.79 3.05
C VAL A 191 9.71 4.54 3.81
N PHE A 192 9.75 4.99 5.05
CA PHE A 192 10.93 4.85 5.88
C PHE A 192 10.56 4.25 7.23
N GLN A 193 10.92 2.98 7.39
CA GLN A 193 10.67 2.19 8.59
C GLN A 193 11.97 1.97 9.35
N TYR A 194 11.90 2.02 10.68
CA TYR A 194 13.04 1.82 11.55
C TYR A 194 12.59 1.51 12.97
N GLN A 195 13.57 1.21 13.83
CA GLN A 195 13.31 0.95 15.25
C GLN A 195 14.06 1.95 16.13
N LEU A 196 13.38 2.40 17.19
CA LEU A 196 14.01 3.08 18.31
C LEU A 196 14.14 2.10 19.48
N VAL A 197 15.37 1.83 19.88
CA VAL A 197 15.71 0.74 20.81
C VAL A 197 16.43 1.28 22.05
N THR A 198 16.04 0.82 23.23
CA THR A 198 16.76 1.08 24.48
C THR A 198 16.91 -0.21 25.28
N ASP A 199 18.09 -0.38 25.91
CA ASP A 199 18.31 -1.50 26.84
C ASP A 199 17.63 -1.20 28.18
N ILE A 200 17.19 -2.25 28.85
CA ILE A 200 16.61 -2.24 30.20
C ILE A 200 17.31 -3.27 31.07
N THR A 201 17.32 -3.03 32.37
CA THR A 201 17.94 -3.93 33.36
C THR A 201 16.90 -4.66 34.21
N GLU A 202 15.65 -4.25 34.16
CA GLU A 202 14.53 -4.81 34.89
C GLU A 202 13.61 -5.60 33.94
N GLU A 203 12.94 -6.60 34.43
CA GLU A 203 11.92 -7.30 33.70
C GLU A 203 10.70 -6.38 33.48
N LEU A 204 10.31 -6.21 32.24
CA LEU A 204 9.20 -5.36 31.84
C LEU A 204 8.27 -6.11 30.89
N VAL A 205 6.98 -6.04 31.14
CA VAL A 205 5.95 -6.54 30.21
C VAL A 205 5.22 -5.33 29.61
N LEU A 206 5.59 -5.02 28.39
CA LEU A 206 5.02 -3.93 27.59
C LEU A 206 4.85 -4.42 26.16
N SER A 207 3.67 -4.26 25.60
CA SER A 207 3.39 -4.60 24.20
C SER A 207 2.30 -3.71 23.63
N GLY A 208 2.30 -3.52 22.33
CA GLY A 208 1.24 -2.79 21.62
C GLY A 208 1.44 -2.79 20.13
N GLY A 209 0.34 -2.76 19.39
CA GLY A 209 0.31 -2.80 17.95
C GLY A 209 0.89 -4.10 17.35
N ASN A 210 0.73 -4.27 16.04
CA ASN A 210 1.10 -5.52 15.37
C ASN A 210 2.02 -5.31 14.15
N ALA A 211 2.02 -4.11 13.55
CA ALA A 211 2.72 -3.85 12.31
C ALA A 211 3.28 -2.42 12.26
N PHE A 212 4.34 -2.20 11.49
CA PHE A 212 4.91 -0.87 11.26
C PHE A 212 3.90 0.09 10.62
N ASN A 213 3.23 -0.37 9.59
CA ASN A 213 2.37 0.42 8.70
C ASN A 213 0.93 0.57 9.19
N ALA A 214 0.64 0.26 10.44
CA ALA A 214 -0.66 0.47 11.06
C ALA A 214 -0.57 1.32 12.32
N VAL A 215 -1.56 2.16 12.57
CA VAL A 215 -1.76 2.83 13.87
C VAL A 215 -2.13 1.74 14.89
N ALA A 216 -1.41 1.70 16.00
CA ALA A 216 -1.64 0.71 17.04
C ALA A 216 -3.01 0.91 17.71
N ASP A 217 -3.91 -0.03 17.57
CA ASP A 217 -5.26 -0.01 18.14
C ASP A 217 -5.33 -0.58 19.57
N HIS A 218 -4.26 -1.23 20.04
CA HIS A 218 -4.15 -1.73 21.39
C HIS A 218 -2.73 -1.59 21.91
N ALA A 219 -2.58 -1.39 23.23
CA ALA A 219 -1.32 -1.47 23.94
C ALA A 219 -1.55 -1.83 25.40
N SER A 220 -0.64 -2.58 26.02
CA SER A 220 -0.76 -2.97 27.42
C SER A 220 0.59 -3.00 28.15
N VAL A 221 0.53 -2.79 29.49
CA VAL A 221 1.68 -2.84 30.37
C VAL A 221 1.29 -3.49 31.70
N LEU A 222 2.22 -4.23 32.31
CA LEU A 222 2.07 -4.69 33.70
C LEU A 222 2.65 -3.65 34.66
N LEU A 223 1.89 -3.37 35.72
CA LEU A 223 2.20 -2.36 36.73
C LEU A 223 2.11 -2.97 38.12
N PRO A 224 2.85 -2.43 39.14
CA PRO A 224 2.72 -2.84 40.51
C PRO A 224 1.32 -2.58 41.06
N GLU A 225 0.85 -3.45 42.00
CA GLU A 225 -0.50 -3.37 42.60
C GLU A 225 -0.76 -2.04 43.32
N GLU A 226 0.27 -1.45 43.94
CA GLU A 226 0.18 -0.17 44.63
C GLU A 226 -0.25 0.99 43.73
N MET A 227 -0.19 0.84 42.40
CA MET A 227 -0.65 1.85 41.45
C MET A 227 -2.17 1.88 41.25
N GLU A 228 -2.91 0.87 41.75
CA GLU A 228 -4.34 0.73 41.46
C GLU A 228 -5.16 1.98 41.80
N ALA A 229 -4.97 2.56 42.97
CA ALA A 229 -5.73 3.73 43.40
C ALA A 229 -5.48 4.96 42.51
N VAL A 230 -4.22 5.16 42.12
CA VAL A 230 -3.83 6.27 41.23
C VAL A 230 -4.38 6.06 39.82
N ILE A 231 -4.30 4.84 39.28
CA ILE A 231 -4.80 4.49 37.95
C ILE A 231 -6.31 4.72 37.93
N ARG A 232 -7.07 4.10 38.83
CA ARG A 232 -8.55 4.25 38.84
C ARG A 232 -9.03 5.71 38.95
N LYS A 233 -8.29 6.53 39.69
CA LYS A 233 -8.59 7.96 39.83
C LYS A 233 -8.42 8.70 38.51
N ASN A 234 -7.49 8.28 37.65
CA ASN A 234 -7.11 9.02 36.45
C ASN A 234 -7.68 8.43 35.14
N LEU A 235 -8.31 7.24 35.15
CA LEU A 235 -8.82 6.59 33.93
C LEU A 235 -9.64 7.52 33.02
N LEU A 236 -10.68 8.17 33.57
CA LEU A 236 -11.55 9.06 32.80
C LEU A 236 -10.80 10.30 32.25
N SER A 237 -9.82 10.80 33.04
CA SER A 237 -8.98 11.92 32.58
C SER A 237 -8.11 11.51 31.40
N TRP A 238 -7.51 10.32 31.44
CA TRP A 238 -6.69 9.80 30.34
C TRP A 238 -7.52 9.50 29.11
N GLU A 239 -8.72 8.91 29.25
CA GLU A 239 -9.65 8.70 28.13
C GLU A 239 -10.00 10.02 27.44
N THR A 240 -10.29 11.06 28.22
CA THR A 240 -10.61 12.38 27.68
C THR A 240 -9.42 13.04 26.96
N GLN A 241 -8.21 12.86 27.48
CA GLN A 241 -7.01 13.49 26.91
C GLN A 241 -6.47 12.76 25.68
N THR A 242 -6.69 11.45 25.58
CA THR A 242 -6.04 10.59 24.57
C THR A 242 -7.00 10.06 23.52
N ASN A 243 -8.32 10.13 23.77
CA ASN A 243 -9.38 9.44 23.03
C ASN A 243 -9.22 7.89 23.00
N CYS A 244 -8.32 7.33 23.81
CA CYS A 244 -8.23 5.89 24.01
C CYS A 244 -9.20 5.45 25.08
N HIS A 245 -9.73 4.24 24.98
CA HIS A 245 -10.42 3.60 26.10
C HIS A 245 -9.41 2.84 26.95
N PHE A 246 -9.55 2.92 28.31
CA PHE A 246 -8.62 2.24 29.21
C PHE A 246 -9.32 1.15 30.03
N ARG A 247 -8.68 0.00 30.10
CA ARG A 247 -9.10 -1.13 30.93
C ARG A 247 -8.02 -1.49 31.94
N LEU A 248 -8.42 -1.71 33.20
CA LEU A 248 -7.55 -2.15 34.27
C LEU A 248 -7.98 -3.53 34.76
N ASP A 249 -7.16 -4.53 34.52
CA ASP A 249 -7.36 -5.90 34.95
C ASP A 249 -6.37 -6.23 36.08
N ARG A 250 -6.86 -6.90 37.15
CA ARG A 250 -6.00 -7.41 38.24
C ARG A 250 -5.44 -8.76 37.82
N MET A 251 -4.14 -8.92 37.90
CA MET A 251 -3.40 -10.17 37.74
C MET A 251 -3.01 -10.69 39.11
N ASP A 252 -2.34 -11.85 39.23
CA ASP A 252 -2.02 -12.48 40.54
C ASP A 252 -1.29 -11.53 41.50
N SER A 253 -0.25 -10.83 41.04
CA SER A 253 0.59 -9.92 41.85
C SER A 253 0.88 -8.60 41.12
N SER A 254 0.06 -8.24 40.16
CA SER A 254 0.26 -7.05 39.32
C SER A 254 -1.05 -6.56 38.73
N LEU A 255 -1.01 -5.42 38.07
CA LEU A 255 -2.12 -4.85 37.32
C LEU A 255 -1.76 -4.80 35.84
N ARG A 256 -2.69 -5.17 34.99
CA ARG A 256 -2.58 -4.92 33.55
C ARG A 256 -3.38 -3.68 33.18
N LEU A 257 -2.70 -2.63 32.76
CA LEU A 257 -3.32 -1.46 32.14
C LEU A 257 -3.28 -1.64 30.64
N THR A 258 -4.47 -1.64 30.01
CA THR A 258 -4.64 -1.73 28.57
C THR A 258 -5.24 -0.43 28.03
N ALA A 259 -4.67 0.10 26.96
CA ALA A 259 -5.24 1.18 26.16
C ALA A 259 -5.75 0.61 24.84
N GLU A 260 -6.97 0.99 24.46
CA GLU A 260 -7.62 0.64 23.20
C GLU A 260 -7.85 1.91 22.40
N GLY A 261 -7.40 1.91 21.14
CA GLY A 261 -7.47 3.01 20.20
C GLY A 261 -8.28 2.65 18.95
N VAL A 262 -7.88 3.20 17.80
CA VAL A 262 -8.51 2.94 16.51
C VAL A 262 -7.43 2.72 15.47
N ALA A 263 -7.44 1.56 14.82
CA ALA A 263 -6.52 1.25 13.73
C ALA A 263 -6.73 2.17 12.52
N ALA A 264 -5.64 2.50 11.86
CA ALA A 264 -5.63 3.20 10.58
C ALA A 264 -4.34 2.89 9.83
N HIS A 265 -4.27 3.20 8.54
CA HIS A 265 -3.03 3.06 7.80
C HIS A 265 -2.01 4.15 8.20
N ALA A 266 -0.71 3.81 8.30
CA ALA A 266 0.35 4.73 8.72
C ALA A 266 0.56 5.93 7.76
N ALA A 267 0.10 5.86 6.53
CA ALA A 267 0.08 7.00 5.60
C ALA A 267 -0.87 8.12 6.07
N HIS A 268 -1.94 7.75 6.79
CA HIS A 268 -2.98 8.66 7.28
C HIS A 268 -3.21 8.51 8.79
N PRO A 269 -2.17 8.68 9.63
CA PRO A 269 -2.24 8.35 11.06
C PRO A 269 -3.27 9.21 11.83
N SER A 270 -3.66 10.35 11.29
CA SER A 270 -4.69 11.22 11.87
C SER A 270 -6.11 10.65 11.82
N THR A 271 -6.36 9.59 11.04
CA THR A 271 -7.65 8.91 10.96
C THR A 271 -7.80 7.80 12.02
N GLY A 272 -6.70 7.49 12.73
CA GLY A 272 -6.66 6.52 13.82
C GLY A 272 -6.46 7.17 15.19
N ILE A 273 -6.42 6.33 16.24
CA ILE A 273 -6.10 6.70 17.62
C ILE A 273 -5.04 5.73 18.10
N ASN A 274 -3.82 6.24 18.36
CA ASN A 274 -2.68 5.39 18.71
C ASN A 274 -2.70 5.02 20.20
N ALA A 275 -2.97 3.74 20.47
CA ALA A 275 -3.05 3.19 21.80
C ALA A 275 -1.69 3.20 22.54
N ILE A 276 -0.56 3.10 21.81
CA ILE A 276 0.79 3.20 22.41
C ILE A 276 0.99 4.60 22.97
N SER A 277 0.65 5.65 22.21
CA SER A 277 0.73 7.04 22.70
C SER A 277 -0.17 7.27 23.91
N GLY A 278 -1.39 6.72 23.87
CA GLY A 278 -2.31 6.78 25.02
C GLY A 278 -1.74 6.12 26.26
N LEU A 279 -1.22 4.91 26.10
CA LEU A 279 -0.61 4.15 27.20
C LEU A 279 0.62 4.85 27.78
N MET A 280 1.53 5.36 26.94
CA MET A 280 2.72 6.09 27.37
C MET A 280 2.37 7.39 28.10
N LYS A 281 1.30 8.08 27.69
CA LYS A 281 0.77 9.23 28.41
C LYS A 281 0.30 8.84 29.82
N ALA A 282 -0.51 7.80 29.94
CA ALA A 282 -1.00 7.32 31.24
C ALA A 282 0.17 6.91 32.16
N VAL A 283 1.13 6.16 31.65
CA VAL A 283 2.33 5.72 32.40
C VAL A 283 3.17 6.92 32.84
N SER A 284 3.32 7.94 32.01
CA SER A 284 4.12 9.13 32.33
C SER A 284 3.57 9.95 33.52
N GLU A 285 2.30 9.75 33.87
CA GLU A 285 1.64 10.42 35.01
C GLU A 285 1.63 9.59 36.30
N LEU A 286 2.09 8.33 36.22
CA LEU A 286 2.21 7.48 37.41
C LEU A 286 3.47 7.83 38.22
N PRO A 287 3.43 7.74 39.55
CA PRO A 287 4.56 8.03 40.41
C PRO A 287 5.60 6.89 40.43
N LEU A 288 5.99 6.42 39.23
CA LEU A 288 6.99 5.37 39.06
C LEU A 288 8.40 5.96 39.01
N GLN A 289 9.36 5.20 39.60
CA GLN A 289 10.80 5.56 39.57
C GLN A 289 11.62 4.36 39.08
N ASN A 290 11.31 3.89 37.88
CA ASN A 290 11.90 2.70 37.28
C ASN A 290 12.14 2.90 35.78
N GLU A 291 12.61 1.88 35.10
CA GLU A 291 12.87 1.89 33.65
C GLU A 291 11.63 2.29 32.82
N LEU A 292 10.44 1.84 33.24
CA LEU A 292 9.19 2.18 32.52
C LEU A 292 8.89 3.69 32.56
N SER A 293 9.13 4.36 33.68
CA SER A 293 8.97 5.82 33.78
C SER A 293 9.96 6.58 32.90
N ARG A 294 11.20 6.09 32.79
CA ARG A 294 12.22 6.65 31.87
C ARG A 294 11.78 6.51 30.41
N ILE A 295 11.25 5.34 30.03
CA ILE A 295 10.75 5.06 28.68
C ILE A 295 9.55 5.95 28.36
N ALA A 296 8.58 6.06 29.25
CA ALA A 296 7.42 6.92 29.07
C ALA A 296 7.81 8.41 28.94
N ALA A 297 8.76 8.88 29.74
CA ALA A 297 9.28 10.23 29.67
C ALA A 297 9.98 10.51 28.31
N PHE A 298 10.79 9.56 27.82
CA PHE A 298 11.37 9.64 26.48
C PHE A 298 10.27 9.73 25.42
N TYR A 299 9.30 8.81 25.46
CA TYR A 299 8.23 8.76 24.49
C TYR A 299 7.45 10.08 24.44
N MET A 300 7.04 10.60 25.60
CA MET A 300 6.28 11.84 25.67
C MET A 300 7.10 13.08 25.22
N LYS A 301 8.41 13.07 25.43
CA LYS A 301 9.31 14.16 25.01
C LYS A 301 9.57 14.17 23.52
N TYR A 302 9.81 13.01 22.91
CA TYR A 302 10.31 12.91 21.53
C TYR A 302 9.22 12.50 20.54
N ILE A 303 8.14 11.90 21.01
CA ILE A 303 7.06 11.36 20.16
C ILE A 303 5.70 11.96 20.59
N GLY A 304 5.20 11.57 21.77
CA GLY A 304 3.91 12.02 22.27
C GLY A 304 2.73 11.64 21.36
N PHE A 305 1.99 12.65 20.96
CA PHE A 305 0.86 12.57 20.02
C PHE A 305 1.17 13.28 18.68
N ASP A 306 2.43 13.64 18.47
CA ASP A 306 2.82 14.30 17.22
C ASP A 306 2.83 13.29 16.06
N LEU A 307 2.23 13.69 14.95
CA LEU A 307 2.10 12.89 13.74
C LEU A 307 3.05 13.35 12.62
N THR A 308 4.01 14.22 12.93
CA THR A 308 4.96 14.80 11.98
C THR A 308 6.42 14.56 12.35
N GLY A 309 6.69 13.97 13.52
CA GLY A 309 8.02 13.67 14.01
C GLY A 309 8.81 14.91 14.48
N LYS A 310 8.11 15.97 14.91
CA LYS A 310 8.70 17.23 15.36
C LYS A 310 9.71 17.06 16.50
N GLY A 311 9.40 16.19 17.48
CA GLY A 311 10.29 15.94 18.60
C GLY A 311 11.59 15.22 18.21
N LEU A 312 11.61 14.54 17.06
CA LEU A 312 12.78 13.91 16.45
C LEU A 312 13.46 14.78 15.39
N GLY A 313 12.97 16.02 15.21
CA GLY A 313 13.54 16.98 14.26
C GLY A 313 13.24 16.71 12.79
N ILE A 314 12.19 15.95 12.51
CA ILE A 314 11.80 15.53 11.16
C ILE A 314 10.43 16.08 10.74
N ASP A 315 9.97 17.18 11.31
CA ASP A 315 8.76 17.91 10.86
C ASP A 315 9.01 18.55 9.48
N LEU A 316 9.16 17.70 8.47
CA LEU A 316 9.48 18.06 7.10
C LEU A 316 8.21 18.19 6.26
N SER A 317 8.26 19.10 5.30
CA SER A 317 7.16 19.29 4.34
C SER A 317 7.67 19.85 3.02
N ASP A 318 6.94 19.57 1.95
CA ASP A 318 7.16 20.20 0.65
C ASP A 318 5.82 20.65 0.00
N GLU A 319 5.93 21.45 -1.07
CA GLU A 319 4.77 21.96 -1.80
C GLU A 319 4.08 20.88 -2.67
N ILE A 320 4.76 19.78 -2.97
CA ILE A 320 4.28 18.72 -3.85
C ILE A 320 3.44 17.72 -3.06
N SER A 321 4.02 17.19 -1.97
CA SER A 321 3.45 16.07 -1.22
C SER A 321 3.04 16.41 0.23
N GLY A 322 3.23 17.66 0.66
CA GLY A 322 2.84 18.14 1.98
C GLY A 322 3.74 17.63 3.10
N LYS A 323 3.18 17.40 4.29
CA LYS A 323 3.93 17.05 5.49
C LYS A 323 4.35 15.58 5.53
N LEU A 324 5.48 15.30 6.18
CA LEU A 324 5.84 13.96 6.62
C LEU A 324 4.76 13.41 7.55
N SER A 325 4.40 12.13 7.39
CA SER A 325 3.60 11.42 8.39
C SER A 325 4.48 10.53 9.27
N PHE A 326 4.18 10.51 10.56
CA PHE A 326 4.89 9.78 11.58
C PHE A 326 3.95 8.86 12.34
N ASN A 327 4.27 7.57 12.42
CA ASN A 327 3.48 6.56 13.12
C ASN A 327 4.36 5.64 13.95
N VAL A 328 3.96 5.38 15.20
CA VAL A 328 4.50 4.29 16.01
C VAL A 328 3.55 3.10 15.88
N GLY A 329 3.93 2.13 15.08
CA GLY A 329 3.06 1.00 14.74
C GLY A 329 3.11 -0.14 15.74
N LYS A 330 4.25 -0.29 16.45
CA LYS A 330 4.44 -1.39 17.40
C LYS A 330 5.36 -0.99 18.55
N VAL A 331 5.10 -1.55 19.73
CA VAL A 331 6.05 -1.60 20.85
C VAL A 331 6.13 -3.01 21.38
N GLU A 332 7.33 -3.46 21.66
CA GLU A 332 7.58 -4.79 22.29
C GLU A 332 8.80 -4.77 23.19
N VAL A 333 8.86 -5.74 24.07
CA VAL A 333 10.03 -6.03 24.91
C VAL A 333 10.59 -7.38 24.48
N GLN A 334 11.85 -7.38 24.08
CA GLN A 334 12.57 -8.59 23.68
C GLN A 334 14.02 -8.50 24.16
N ASP A 335 14.55 -9.57 24.74
CA ASP A 335 15.97 -9.69 25.14
C ASP A 335 16.47 -8.48 25.95
N TYR A 336 15.72 -8.06 26.97
CA TYR A 336 16.00 -6.88 27.79
C TYR A 336 16.16 -5.58 26.98
N LYS A 337 15.37 -5.45 25.92
CA LYS A 337 15.27 -4.24 25.11
C LYS A 337 13.82 -3.84 24.93
N VAL A 338 13.54 -2.55 24.98
CA VAL A 338 12.28 -1.98 24.52
C VAL A 338 12.48 -1.46 23.10
N ILE A 339 11.62 -1.89 22.20
CA ILE A 339 11.69 -1.63 20.76
C ILE A 339 10.41 -0.94 20.33
N PHE A 340 10.51 0.31 19.84
CA PHE A 340 9.44 1.00 19.15
C PHE A 340 9.67 0.90 17.63
N SER A 341 8.72 0.33 16.91
CA SER A 341 8.73 0.23 15.44
C SER A 341 7.99 1.41 14.83
N ILE A 342 8.66 2.13 13.95
CA ILE A 342 8.20 3.41 13.41
C ILE A 342 8.08 3.34 11.89
N ASP A 343 7.02 3.93 11.34
CA ASP A 343 6.79 4.13 9.91
C ASP A 343 6.64 5.62 9.64
N ASN A 344 7.47 6.15 8.74
CA ASN A 344 7.35 7.50 8.22
C ASN A 344 7.01 7.50 6.74
N ARG A 345 6.13 8.45 6.31
CA ARG A 345 5.94 8.75 4.90
C ARG A 345 6.64 10.07 4.58
N VAL A 346 7.77 9.94 3.89
CA VAL A 346 8.74 11.03 3.67
C VAL A 346 8.30 11.84 2.45
N PRO A 347 8.20 13.18 2.55
CA PRO A 347 7.85 14.03 1.41
C PRO A 347 8.82 13.87 0.25
N VAL A 348 8.32 13.98 -0.99
CA VAL A 348 9.02 13.55 -2.21
C VAL A 348 10.30 14.35 -2.54
N THR A 349 10.51 15.51 -1.93
CA THR A 349 11.73 16.29 -2.11
C THR A 349 12.86 15.94 -1.13
N TYR A 350 12.59 15.00 -0.21
CA TYR A 350 13.56 14.53 0.78
C TYR A 350 13.89 13.04 0.53
N ARG A 351 15.11 12.66 0.89
CA ARG A 351 15.54 11.26 0.88
C ARG A 351 15.44 10.65 2.28
N CYS A 352 15.15 9.37 2.38
CA CYS A 352 15.08 8.65 3.65
C CYS A 352 16.38 8.76 4.47
N MET A 353 17.55 8.80 3.80
CA MET A 353 18.85 9.01 4.48
C MET A 353 18.93 10.35 5.20
N GLN A 354 18.37 11.43 4.64
CA GLN A 354 18.35 12.75 5.31
C GLN A 354 17.50 12.72 6.57
N VAL A 355 16.37 12.00 6.52
CA VAL A 355 15.51 11.77 7.69
C VAL A 355 16.26 10.98 8.77
N GLN A 356 16.98 9.93 8.40
CA GLN A 356 17.82 9.16 9.31
C GLN A 356 18.86 10.03 10.03
N GLU A 357 19.59 10.86 9.30
CA GLU A 357 20.62 11.74 9.87
C GLU A 357 20.03 12.72 10.92
N LEU A 358 18.86 13.28 10.62
CA LEU A 358 18.15 14.17 11.55
C LEU A 358 17.72 13.44 12.83
N ILE A 359 17.15 12.23 12.71
CA ILE A 359 16.74 11.40 13.85
C ILE A 359 17.94 11.06 14.72
N GLN A 360 19.03 10.54 14.13
CA GLN A 360 20.23 10.16 14.88
C GLN A 360 20.84 11.32 15.62
N LYS A 361 20.84 12.52 15.02
CA LYS A 361 21.29 13.74 15.67
C LYS A 361 20.46 14.10 16.90
N HIS A 362 19.12 13.99 16.81
CA HIS A 362 18.21 14.32 17.91
C HIS A 362 18.19 13.26 19.02
N LEU A 363 18.46 12.01 18.69
CA LEU A 363 18.56 10.90 19.65
C LEU A 363 19.87 10.95 20.48
N SER A 364 20.85 11.74 20.09
CA SER A 364 22.14 11.81 20.80
C SER A 364 21.93 12.16 22.27
N GLY A 365 22.42 11.28 23.18
CA GLY A 365 22.26 11.44 24.63
C GLY A 365 20.87 11.11 25.19
N SER A 366 19.94 10.63 24.41
CA SER A 366 18.59 10.28 24.86
C SER A 366 18.49 8.92 25.58
N GLY A 367 19.49 8.05 25.41
CA GLY A 367 19.47 6.65 25.85
C GLY A 367 18.77 5.70 24.88
N PHE A 368 18.30 6.21 23.73
CA PHE A 368 17.72 5.39 22.66
C PHE A 368 18.65 5.39 21.44
N ARG A 369 18.63 4.26 20.72
CA ARG A 369 19.38 4.05 19.48
C ARG A 369 18.44 3.89 18.31
N PHE A 370 18.90 4.31 17.15
CA PHE A 370 18.26 4.09 15.86
C PHE A 370 18.80 2.79 15.26
N GLU A 371 17.92 1.83 14.98
CA GLU A 371 18.29 0.50 14.47
C GLU A 371 17.37 0.06 13.31
N ASN A 372 17.84 -0.89 12.50
CA ASN A 372 17.11 -1.61 11.47
C ASN A 372 16.35 -0.70 10.47
N PRO A 373 17.03 0.24 9.78
CA PRO A 373 16.38 1.05 8.75
C PRO A 373 15.98 0.21 7.54
N ASN A 374 14.76 0.42 7.07
CA ASN A 374 14.23 -0.08 5.81
C ASN A 374 13.63 1.11 5.05
N ALA A 375 14.13 1.40 3.85
CA ALA A 375 13.80 2.59 3.09
C ALA A 375 13.36 2.22 1.68
N THR A 376 12.19 2.74 1.28
CA THR A 376 11.76 2.80 -0.10
C THR A 376 11.64 4.27 -0.48
N GLU A 377 12.47 4.73 -1.41
CA GLU A 377 12.50 6.14 -1.81
C GLU A 377 11.20 6.56 -2.52
N SER A 378 10.91 7.85 -2.49
CA SER A 378 9.74 8.43 -3.13
C SER A 378 9.83 8.40 -4.66
N ILE A 379 8.67 8.48 -5.33
CA ILE A 379 8.58 8.78 -6.75
C ILE A 379 7.77 10.07 -6.97
N HIS A 380 8.17 10.85 -7.96
CA HIS A 380 7.48 12.06 -8.39
C HIS A 380 7.64 12.26 -9.88
N ILE A 381 6.54 12.23 -10.60
CA ILE A 381 6.48 12.55 -12.03
C ILE A 381 5.87 13.93 -12.19
N PRO A 382 6.51 14.89 -12.90
CA PRO A 382 5.99 16.24 -13.04
C PRO A 382 4.55 16.28 -13.56
N LYS A 383 3.71 17.12 -12.95
CA LYS A 383 2.29 17.26 -13.35
C LYS A 383 2.10 17.65 -14.82
N ASP A 384 3.03 18.41 -15.38
CA ASP A 384 3.03 18.87 -16.76
C ASP A 384 3.66 17.87 -17.76
N SER A 385 4.14 16.72 -17.27
CA SER A 385 4.64 15.67 -18.15
C SER A 385 3.55 15.13 -19.10
N PHE A 386 3.97 14.65 -20.28
CA PHE A 386 3.05 14.05 -21.23
C PHE A 386 2.26 12.88 -20.63
N LEU A 387 2.93 12.02 -19.85
CA LEU A 387 2.32 10.87 -19.19
C LEU A 387 1.16 11.30 -18.27
N VAL A 388 1.43 12.21 -17.33
CA VAL A 388 0.43 12.68 -16.35
C VAL A 388 -0.72 13.39 -17.05
N GLN A 389 -0.42 14.26 -18.01
CA GLN A 389 -1.47 15.02 -18.72
C GLN A 389 -2.34 14.13 -19.60
N ALA A 390 -1.76 13.14 -20.27
CA ALA A 390 -2.53 12.22 -21.13
C ALA A 390 -3.48 11.34 -20.32
N LEU A 391 -3.01 10.78 -19.19
CA LEU A 391 -3.82 9.96 -18.28
C LEU A 391 -4.94 10.77 -17.63
N LEU A 392 -4.61 11.95 -17.10
CA LEU A 392 -5.58 12.84 -16.49
C LEU A 392 -6.66 13.31 -17.45
N GLU A 393 -6.30 13.61 -18.70
CA GLU A 393 -7.26 13.99 -19.74
C GLU A 393 -8.18 12.82 -20.12
N SER A 394 -7.67 11.59 -20.14
CA SER A 394 -8.49 10.38 -20.35
C SER A 394 -9.53 10.23 -19.25
N TYR A 395 -9.12 10.32 -17.99
CA TYR A 395 -10.04 10.28 -16.86
C TYR A 395 -11.11 11.38 -16.93
N ARG A 396 -10.67 12.65 -17.10
CA ARG A 396 -11.56 13.82 -17.18
C ARG A 396 -12.59 13.70 -18.29
N THR A 397 -12.15 13.18 -19.44
CA THR A 397 -12.99 13.02 -20.62
C THR A 397 -14.07 11.95 -20.40
N VAL A 398 -13.69 10.80 -19.85
CA VAL A 398 -14.61 9.65 -19.68
C VAL A 398 -15.57 9.88 -18.51
N VAL A 399 -15.07 10.37 -17.38
CA VAL A 399 -15.89 10.62 -16.18
C VAL A 399 -16.68 11.92 -16.27
N GLY A 400 -16.24 12.87 -17.11
CA GLY A 400 -16.88 14.18 -17.24
C GLY A 400 -16.48 15.19 -16.16
N ASP A 401 -15.46 14.87 -15.35
CA ASP A 401 -14.95 15.76 -14.30
C ASP A 401 -13.73 16.55 -14.78
N SER A 402 -13.97 17.73 -15.34
CA SER A 402 -12.89 18.63 -15.81
C SER A 402 -12.06 19.24 -14.67
N SER A 403 -12.52 19.13 -13.42
CA SER A 403 -11.85 19.67 -12.23
C SER A 403 -10.91 18.67 -11.55
N ALA A 404 -10.96 17.39 -11.94
CA ALA A 404 -10.11 16.34 -11.37
C ALA A 404 -8.63 16.73 -11.42
N MET A 405 -7.92 16.54 -10.32
CA MET A 405 -6.50 16.85 -10.18
C MET A 405 -5.71 15.58 -9.84
N PRO A 406 -4.45 15.47 -10.26
CA PRO A 406 -3.61 14.36 -9.89
C PRO A 406 -3.33 14.37 -8.38
N LEU A 407 -3.23 13.19 -7.80
CA LEU A 407 -3.13 12.94 -6.37
C LEU A 407 -1.69 12.65 -5.93
N VAL A 408 -1.46 12.82 -4.64
CA VAL A 408 -0.27 12.35 -3.92
C VAL A 408 -0.71 11.27 -2.94
N ASP A 409 0.06 10.20 -2.85
CA ASP A 409 -0.21 9.14 -1.87
C ASP A 409 1.01 8.84 -0.97
N GLY A 410 0.73 8.24 0.16
CA GLY A 410 1.72 7.66 1.07
C GLY A 410 1.84 6.15 0.95
N ALA A 411 1.01 5.48 0.12
CA ALA A 411 1.16 4.06 -0.20
C ALA A 411 2.32 3.79 -1.17
N CYS A 412 2.63 2.53 -1.37
CA CYS A 412 3.59 2.06 -2.38
C CYS A 412 2.86 1.29 -3.47
N SER A 413 3.27 1.49 -4.71
CA SER A 413 2.84 0.69 -5.84
C SER A 413 4.03 0.37 -6.77
N TYR A 414 3.83 -0.51 -7.74
CA TYR A 414 4.85 -0.76 -8.78
C TYR A 414 5.26 0.48 -9.58
N ALA A 415 4.57 1.62 -9.44
CA ALA A 415 5.04 2.87 -10.02
C ALA A 415 6.50 3.19 -9.64
N ARG A 416 6.94 2.76 -8.44
CA ARG A 416 8.32 2.96 -7.96
C ARG A 416 9.36 2.04 -8.59
N ALA A 417 8.95 1.01 -9.30
CA ALA A 417 9.89 0.11 -9.98
C ALA A 417 10.57 0.75 -11.19
N LEU A 418 10.07 1.90 -11.66
CA LEU A 418 10.52 2.59 -12.87
C LEU A 418 10.60 4.10 -12.66
N ASP A 419 11.55 4.73 -13.38
CA ASP A 419 11.78 6.19 -13.29
C ASP A 419 10.63 7.05 -13.86
N ASN A 420 9.84 6.53 -14.81
CA ASN A 420 8.74 7.23 -15.45
C ASN A 420 7.47 6.36 -15.43
N CYS A 421 6.92 6.18 -14.25
CA CYS A 421 5.72 5.42 -14.00
C CYS A 421 4.83 6.15 -12.99
N VAL A 422 3.51 6.03 -13.13
CA VAL A 422 2.51 6.58 -12.23
C VAL A 422 1.46 5.51 -11.91
N ALA A 423 0.74 5.64 -10.79
CA ALA A 423 -0.40 4.78 -10.52
C ALA A 423 -1.69 5.43 -11.07
N PHE A 424 -2.51 4.64 -11.79
CA PHE A 424 -3.65 5.12 -12.55
C PHE A 424 -4.85 4.18 -12.46
N GLY A 425 -5.69 4.39 -11.47
CA GLY A 425 -6.87 3.56 -11.19
C GLY A 425 -6.49 2.28 -10.44
N ALA A 426 -7.44 1.34 -10.19
CA ALA A 426 -8.79 1.36 -10.78
C ALA A 426 -9.90 1.94 -9.90
N LEU A 427 -9.67 2.15 -8.61
CA LEU A 427 -10.71 2.58 -7.68
C LEU A 427 -11.19 3.99 -8.02
N LEU A 428 -12.51 4.16 -8.24
CA LEU A 428 -13.13 5.47 -8.48
C LEU A 428 -13.38 6.19 -7.15
N PRO A 429 -13.41 7.54 -7.13
CA PRO A 429 -13.55 8.32 -5.88
C PRO A 429 -14.85 8.07 -5.09
N ASP A 430 -15.90 7.54 -5.74
CA ASP A 430 -17.20 7.22 -5.12
C ASP A 430 -17.28 5.78 -4.60
N GLN A 431 -16.22 4.96 -4.77
CA GLN A 431 -16.18 3.57 -4.34
C GLN A 431 -15.48 3.45 -2.97
N PRO A 432 -15.92 2.50 -2.12
CA PRO A 432 -15.18 2.18 -0.92
C PRO A 432 -13.86 1.50 -1.26
N ASP A 433 -12.80 1.85 -0.55
CA ASP A 433 -11.54 1.13 -0.62
C ASP A 433 -11.68 -0.20 0.15
N LEU A 434 -11.71 -1.30 -0.60
CA LEU A 434 -11.82 -2.66 -0.09
C LEU A 434 -10.57 -3.49 -0.39
N MET A 435 -9.53 -2.88 -0.93
CA MET A 435 -8.24 -3.54 -1.11
C MET A 435 -7.76 -4.07 0.25
N HIS A 436 -7.26 -5.29 0.29
CA HIS A 436 -6.85 -6.00 1.50
C HIS A 436 -7.95 -6.29 2.55
N GLN A 437 -9.20 -5.89 2.29
CA GLN A 437 -10.31 -6.10 3.23
C GLN A 437 -11.01 -7.44 3.02
N THR A 438 -11.71 -7.89 4.05
CA THR A 438 -12.65 -9.03 3.95
C THR A 438 -13.85 -8.63 3.09
N ASN A 439 -14.33 -9.53 2.24
CA ASN A 439 -15.40 -9.27 1.29
C ASN A 439 -15.04 -8.22 0.23
N GLU A 440 -13.80 -8.20 -0.23
CA GLU A 440 -13.39 -7.45 -1.42
C GLU A 440 -14.32 -7.78 -2.59
N TYR A 441 -14.82 -6.76 -3.26
CA TYR A 441 -15.69 -6.91 -4.43
C TYR A 441 -15.46 -5.84 -5.48
N LEU A 442 -15.73 -6.18 -6.72
CA LEU A 442 -15.79 -5.29 -7.87
C LEU A 442 -17.25 -5.05 -8.27
N GLU A 443 -17.67 -3.80 -8.34
CA GLU A 443 -18.99 -3.42 -8.86
C GLU A 443 -18.99 -3.55 -10.39
N LEU A 444 -19.82 -4.46 -10.91
CA LEU A 444 -19.82 -4.78 -12.33
C LEU A 444 -20.27 -3.64 -13.24
N ASP A 445 -21.04 -2.67 -12.76
CA ASP A 445 -21.42 -1.47 -13.49
C ASP A 445 -20.23 -0.49 -13.67
N LYS A 446 -19.19 -0.58 -12.83
CA LYS A 446 -17.96 0.23 -12.95
C LYS A 446 -16.98 -0.31 -13.99
N LEU A 447 -17.09 -1.58 -14.40
CA LEU A 447 -16.21 -2.16 -15.42
C LEU A 447 -16.25 -1.40 -16.75
N ASP A 448 -17.41 -0.94 -17.20
CA ASP A 448 -17.54 -0.18 -18.45
C ASP A 448 -16.81 1.17 -18.35
N ILE A 449 -16.78 1.79 -17.16
CA ILE A 449 -16.05 3.05 -16.91
C ILE A 449 -14.54 2.77 -16.93
N TRP A 450 -14.06 1.70 -16.25
CA TRP A 450 -12.67 1.29 -16.28
C TRP A 450 -12.20 1.06 -17.71
N MET A 451 -12.96 0.27 -18.48
CA MET A 451 -12.64 -0.04 -19.86
C MET A 451 -12.55 1.21 -20.74
N LYS A 452 -13.47 2.18 -20.57
CA LYS A 452 -13.43 3.43 -21.31
C LYS A 452 -12.19 4.27 -20.96
N ILE A 453 -11.85 4.37 -19.67
CA ILE A 453 -10.68 5.12 -19.21
C ILE A 453 -9.39 4.48 -19.75
N TYR A 454 -9.21 3.16 -19.57
CA TYR A 454 -7.99 2.47 -20.01
C TYR A 454 -7.85 2.44 -21.53
N LEU A 455 -8.93 2.23 -22.28
CA LEU A 455 -8.90 2.31 -23.75
C LEU A 455 -8.42 3.68 -24.25
N ASP A 456 -9.02 4.77 -23.76
CA ASP A 456 -8.64 6.12 -24.17
C ASP A 456 -7.19 6.43 -23.72
N ALA A 457 -6.81 6.06 -22.49
CA ALA A 457 -5.49 6.30 -21.93
C ALA A 457 -4.40 5.56 -22.71
N ILE A 458 -4.54 4.26 -22.90
CA ILE A 458 -3.57 3.42 -23.62
C ILE A 458 -3.44 3.90 -25.06
N TYR A 459 -4.54 4.18 -25.73
CA TYR A 459 -4.49 4.71 -27.08
C TYR A 459 -3.79 6.07 -27.16
N ARG A 460 -4.06 7.00 -26.24
CA ARG A 460 -3.39 8.31 -26.21
C ARG A 460 -1.88 8.20 -26.00
N LEU A 461 -1.44 7.28 -25.15
CA LEU A 461 -0.03 7.09 -24.84
C LEU A 461 0.74 6.33 -25.92
N ALA A 462 0.07 5.42 -26.63
CA ALA A 462 0.72 4.54 -27.60
C ALA A 462 0.65 5.00 -29.06
N LYS A 463 -0.22 5.98 -29.42
CA LYS A 463 -0.34 6.52 -30.78
C LYS A 463 0.76 7.48 -31.15
#